data_3ce9d455b9539546655245ce461fb485
#
_entry.id   3ce9d455b9539546655245ce461fb485
#
_cell.length_a   1.000
_cell.length_b   1.000
_cell.length_c   1.000
_cell.angle_alpha   90.00
_cell.angle_beta   90.00
_cell.angle_gamma   90.00
#
_symmetry.space_group_name_H-M   'P 1'
#
loop_
_entity.id
_entity.type
_entity.pdbx_description
1 polymer ?
#
loop_
_entity_poly.entity_id
_entity_poly.type
_entity_poly.pdbx_seq_one_letter_code
_entity_poly.pdbx_strand_id
1 'polypeptide(L)'
;MTTYKDAGVDVQATDALVNDISSLSKSTARTGSVDSIGGFGGIFDLKECGYKDPLLVSGTDGIGTKILLGIETNKLDGLGFDLVGMCLNDILCHGADPLFFLDYYASSKVDKTSFLKIIKSITEACKQNNCSLIGGETAEMPGLYKKNDFDFAGFCVGAVERDNLLPKHSLMKKDDLLFGINSSGFHSNGYSLIRKIVKDQNIQLNKEPAFKLSLIHI
;
A
#
# COMPACT_ATOMS: atom_id res chain seq x y z
N MET A 1 23.30 2.94 -32.36
CA MET A 1 21.98 3.52 -32.06
C MET A 1 21.77 3.35 -30.56
N THR A 2 21.59 4.43 -29.82
CA THR A 2 21.38 4.38 -28.37
C THR A 2 19.95 3.87 -28.09
N THR A 3 19.78 2.92 -27.20
CA THR A 3 18.47 2.29 -26.87
C THR A 3 18.02 2.69 -25.48
N TYR A 4 16.74 2.48 -25.16
CA TYR A 4 16.22 2.64 -23.79
C TYR A 4 16.98 1.76 -22.78
N LYS A 5 17.41 0.56 -23.18
CA LYS A 5 18.21 -0.34 -22.36
C LYS A 5 19.58 0.24 -22.01
N ASP A 6 20.20 0.96 -22.96
CA ASP A 6 21.47 1.69 -22.72
C ASP A 6 21.27 2.87 -21.76
N ALA A 7 20.05 3.41 -21.70
CA ALA A 7 19.66 4.44 -20.75
C ALA A 7 19.22 3.89 -19.37
N GLY A 8 19.24 2.57 -19.18
CA GLY A 8 18.90 1.91 -17.91
C GLY A 8 17.46 1.42 -17.78
N VAL A 9 16.63 1.52 -18.84
CA VAL A 9 15.22 1.09 -18.82
C VAL A 9 15.05 -0.18 -19.64
N ASP A 10 14.60 -1.29 -19.03
CA ASP A 10 14.38 -2.58 -19.68
C ASP A 10 12.89 -2.85 -19.91
N VAL A 11 12.35 -2.36 -21.03
CA VAL A 11 10.92 -2.49 -21.39
C VAL A 11 10.45 -3.95 -21.39
N GLN A 12 11.26 -4.89 -21.92
CA GLN A 12 10.87 -6.30 -21.99
C GLN A 12 10.77 -6.95 -20.60
N ALA A 13 11.63 -6.58 -19.67
CA ALA A 13 11.55 -7.06 -18.30
C ALA A 13 10.29 -6.52 -17.60
N THR A 14 9.89 -5.29 -17.90
CA THR A 14 8.67 -4.68 -17.37
C THR A 14 7.42 -5.36 -17.91
N ASP A 15 7.35 -5.69 -19.22
CA ASP A 15 6.22 -6.38 -19.82
C ASP A 15 6.00 -7.78 -19.21
N ALA A 16 7.09 -8.51 -18.91
CA ALA A 16 6.99 -9.81 -18.24
C ALA A 16 6.44 -9.68 -16.80
N LEU A 17 6.70 -8.55 -16.13
CA LEU A 17 6.18 -8.26 -14.80
C LEU A 17 4.66 -8.03 -14.82
N VAL A 18 4.14 -7.38 -15.87
CA VAL A 18 2.70 -7.09 -16.01
C VAL A 18 1.87 -8.36 -15.96
N ASN A 19 2.34 -9.47 -16.53
CA ASN A 19 1.63 -10.75 -16.49
C ASN A 19 1.54 -11.32 -15.06
N ASP A 20 2.62 -11.24 -14.29
CA ASP A 20 2.65 -11.69 -12.90
C ASP A 20 1.68 -10.83 -12.05
N ILE A 21 1.69 -9.50 -12.24
CA ILE A 21 0.80 -8.57 -11.55
C ILE A 21 -0.66 -8.83 -11.93
N SER A 22 -0.97 -9.07 -13.19
CA SER A 22 -2.33 -9.33 -13.68
C SER A 22 -2.98 -10.50 -12.95
N SER A 23 -2.24 -11.60 -12.77
CA SER A 23 -2.73 -12.76 -12.01
C SER A 23 -3.01 -12.42 -10.54
N LEU A 24 -2.11 -11.68 -9.90
CA LEU A 24 -2.25 -11.24 -8.52
C LEU A 24 -3.45 -10.31 -8.35
N SER A 25 -3.59 -9.33 -9.21
CA SER A 25 -4.70 -8.38 -9.20
C SER A 25 -6.05 -9.07 -9.37
N LYS A 26 -6.19 -9.95 -10.37
CA LYS A 26 -7.42 -10.74 -10.58
C LYS A 26 -7.86 -11.50 -9.33
N SER A 27 -6.91 -11.93 -8.52
CA SER A 27 -7.22 -12.62 -7.27
C SER A 27 -7.85 -11.72 -6.20
N THR A 28 -7.83 -10.40 -6.36
CA THR A 28 -8.45 -9.41 -5.46
C THR A 28 -9.84 -8.96 -5.94
N ALA A 29 -10.33 -9.48 -7.08
CA ALA A 29 -11.57 -9.04 -7.68
C ALA A 29 -12.74 -9.14 -6.70
N ARG A 30 -13.56 -8.09 -6.68
CA ARG A 30 -14.79 -7.99 -5.91
C ARG A 30 -15.94 -7.50 -6.79
N THR A 31 -17.15 -7.44 -6.23
CA THR A 31 -18.30 -6.81 -6.91
C THR A 31 -17.95 -5.39 -7.33
N GLY A 32 -18.19 -5.06 -8.58
CA GLY A 32 -17.84 -3.79 -9.22
C GLY A 32 -16.50 -3.78 -9.93
N SER A 33 -15.61 -4.79 -9.72
CA SER A 33 -14.36 -4.87 -10.45
C SER A 33 -14.58 -5.22 -11.92
N VAL A 34 -14.03 -4.42 -12.80
CA VAL A 34 -13.97 -4.71 -14.25
C VAL A 34 -12.53 -5.13 -14.57
N ASP A 35 -12.37 -6.28 -15.23
CA ASP A 35 -11.03 -6.79 -15.59
C ASP A 35 -10.36 -5.85 -16.61
N SER A 36 -9.37 -5.07 -16.16
CA SER A 36 -8.78 -3.97 -16.92
C SER A 36 -7.25 -3.86 -16.83
N ILE A 37 -6.56 -4.83 -16.21
CA ILE A 37 -5.09 -4.77 -16.13
C ILE A 37 -4.46 -4.97 -17.49
N GLY A 38 -3.61 -4.01 -17.86
CA GLY A 38 -2.99 -3.89 -19.19
C GLY A 38 -3.64 -2.80 -20.06
N GLY A 39 -4.71 -2.15 -19.56
CA GLY A 39 -5.28 -0.93 -20.15
C GLY A 39 -4.64 0.35 -19.61
N PHE A 40 -5.12 1.51 -20.08
CA PHE A 40 -4.63 2.83 -19.64
C PHE A 40 -5.16 3.25 -18.27
N GLY A 41 -6.12 2.54 -17.69
CA GLY A 41 -6.69 2.87 -16.37
C GLY A 41 -7.51 1.72 -15.80
N GLY A 42 -7.62 1.70 -14.47
CA GLY A 42 -8.50 0.79 -13.76
C GLY A 42 -9.97 1.22 -13.90
N ILE A 43 -10.87 0.28 -14.18
CA ILE A 43 -12.31 0.52 -14.28
C ILE A 43 -13.00 -0.17 -13.10
N PHE A 44 -13.92 0.56 -12.46
CA PHE A 44 -14.73 0.03 -11.38
C PHE A 44 -16.18 0.45 -11.55
N ASP A 45 -17.10 -0.49 -11.54
CA ASP A 45 -18.53 -0.23 -11.67
C ASP A 45 -19.17 -0.08 -10.29
N LEU A 46 -19.33 1.17 -9.86
CA LEU A 46 -19.92 1.49 -8.56
C LEU A 46 -21.40 1.08 -8.45
N LYS A 47 -22.12 1.04 -9.58
CA LYS A 47 -23.55 0.67 -9.61
C LYS A 47 -23.77 -0.77 -9.14
N GLU A 48 -22.88 -1.67 -9.50
CA GLU A 48 -22.94 -3.08 -9.07
C GLU A 48 -22.82 -3.25 -7.54
N CYS A 49 -22.26 -2.25 -6.84
CA CYS A 49 -22.10 -2.29 -5.38
C CYS A 49 -23.40 -1.96 -4.60
N GLY A 50 -24.49 -1.57 -5.27
CA GLY A 50 -25.80 -1.39 -4.66
C GLY A 50 -25.98 -0.12 -3.83
N TYR A 51 -25.07 0.84 -3.89
CA TYR A 51 -25.22 2.14 -3.25
C TYR A 51 -26.38 2.93 -3.86
N LYS A 52 -27.04 3.76 -3.03
CA LYS A 52 -28.18 4.62 -3.44
C LYS A 52 -27.75 6.06 -3.68
N ASP A 53 -27.00 6.64 -2.75
CA ASP A 53 -26.46 8.00 -2.82
C ASP A 53 -25.03 8.05 -2.26
N PRO A 54 -24.08 7.40 -2.94
CA PRO A 54 -22.73 7.26 -2.42
C PRO A 54 -21.92 8.53 -2.55
N LEU A 55 -21.09 8.79 -1.54
CA LEU A 55 -19.92 9.67 -1.62
C LEU A 55 -18.68 8.80 -1.83
N LEU A 56 -17.81 9.21 -2.74
CA LEU A 56 -16.48 8.61 -2.87
C LEU A 56 -15.53 9.26 -1.87
N VAL A 57 -14.75 8.43 -1.19
CA VAL A 57 -13.69 8.85 -0.28
C VAL A 57 -12.38 8.28 -0.79
N SER A 58 -11.36 9.10 -0.90
CA SER A 58 -10.04 8.65 -1.36
C SER A 58 -8.96 9.03 -0.36
N GLY A 59 -8.01 8.12 -0.16
CA GLY A 59 -6.81 8.30 0.63
C GLY A 59 -5.57 7.90 -0.17
N THR A 60 -4.45 8.55 0.09
CA THR A 60 -3.16 8.22 -0.50
C THR A 60 -2.07 8.33 0.54
N ASP A 61 -1.17 7.35 0.57
CA ASP A 61 -0.03 7.34 1.47
C ASP A 61 1.15 6.57 0.84
N GLY A 62 2.34 6.73 1.41
CA GLY A 62 3.53 5.98 1.05
C GLY A 62 4.01 5.10 2.21
N ILE A 63 4.76 4.04 1.94
CA ILE A 63 5.36 3.21 3.00
C ILE A 63 6.28 4.07 3.90
N GLY A 64 6.88 5.10 3.33
CA GLY A 64 7.76 6.00 4.05
C GLY A 64 9.09 5.35 4.45
N THR A 65 9.74 5.89 5.48
CA THR A 65 11.12 5.50 5.84
C THR A 65 11.25 4.11 6.45
N LYS A 66 10.15 3.41 6.75
CA LYS A 66 10.14 1.99 7.11
C LYS A 66 10.75 1.12 6.01
N ILE A 67 10.58 1.52 4.74
CA ILE A 67 11.11 0.81 3.58
C ILE A 67 12.62 0.60 3.67
N LEU A 68 13.35 1.56 4.25
CA LEU A 68 14.80 1.47 4.42
C LEU A 68 15.20 0.33 5.38
N LEU A 69 14.40 0.05 6.41
CA LEU A 69 14.61 -1.12 7.26
C LEU A 69 14.31 -2.42 6.51
N GLY A 70 13.25 -2.42 5.72
CA GLY A 70 12.91 -3.56 4.85
C GLY A 70 14.06 -3.90 3.89
N ILE A 71 14.66 -2.90 3.26
CA ILE A 71 15.81 -3.07 2.36
C ILE A 71 17.02 -3.60 3.12
N GLU A 72 17.39 -2.97 4.25
CA GLU A 72 18.56 -3.34 5.06
C GLU A 72 18.47 -4.77 5.59
N THR A 73 17.28 -5.21 5.97
CA THR A 73 17.05 -6.54 6.55
C THR A 73 16.58 -7.57 5.54
N ASN A 74 16.32 -7.18 4.29
CA ASN A 74 15.72 -7.99 3.23
C ASN A 74 14.34 -8.59 3.62
N LYS A 75 13.59 -7.87 4.47
CA LYS A 75 12.25 -8.27 4.91
C LYS A 75 11.22 -7.30 4.33
N LEU A 76 10.65 -7.67 3.21
CA LEU A 76 9.76 -6.82 2.41
C LEU A 76 8.30 -7.27 2.45
N ASP A 77 8.05 -8.50 2.97
CA ASP A 77 6.75 -9.17 2.87
C ASP A 77 5.62 -8.46 3.67
N GLY A 78 5.98 -7.65 4.68
CA GLY A 78 5.02 -6.87 5.47
C GLY A 78 4.69 -5.49 4.91
N LEU A 79 5.53 -4.96 4.00
CA LEU A 79 5.43 -3.56 3.57
C LEU A 79 4.15 -3.25 2.79
N GLY A 80 3.59 -4.24 2.08
CA GLY A 80 2.33 -4.08 1.38
C GLY A 80 1.14 -3.97 2.33
N PHE A 81 1.16 -4.68 3.46
CA PHE A 81 0.15 -4.51 4.51
C PHE A 81 0.21 -3.12 5.13
N ASP A 82 1.42 -2.58 5.37
CA ASP A 82 1.58 -1.22 5.86
C ASP A 82 0.96 -0.22 4.88
N LEU A 83 1.27 -0.34 3.58
CA LEU A 83 0.80 0.57 2.55
C LEU A 83 -0.73 0.56 2.44
N VAL A 84 -1.31 -0.63 2.28
CA VAL A 84 -2.75 -0.79 2.15
C VAL A 84 -3.45 -0.33 3.44
N GLY A 85 -2.94 -0.72 4.61
CA GLY A 85 -3.51 -0.36 5.90
C GLY A 85 -3.56 1.15 6.12
N MET A 86 -2.51 1.89 5.77
CA MET A 86 -2.50 3.36 5.90
C MET A 86 -3.58 4.01 5.03
N CYS A 87 -3.64 3.65 3.75
CA CYS A 87 -4.63 4.21 2.83
C CYS A 87 -6.07 3.85 3.23
N LEU A 88 -6.30 2.59 3.66
CA LEU A 88 -7.62 2.14 4.06
C LEU A 88 -8.10 2.78 5.37
N ASN A 89 -7.20 2.96 6.34
CA ASN A 89 -7.54 3.58 7.62
C ASN A 89 -8.02 5.03 7.44
N ASP A 90 -7.47 5.76 6.48
CA ASP A 90 -7.88 7.13 6.18
C ASP A 90 -9.33 7.17 5.69
N ILE A 91 -9.71 6.30 4.75
CA ILE A 91 -11.08 6.26 4.25
C ILE A 91 -12.05 5.68 5.28
N LEU A 92 -11.59 4.75 6.13
CA LEU A 92 -12.38 4.18 7.23
C LEU A 92 -12.80 5.24 8.25
N CYS A 93 -11.97 6.25 8.51
CA CYS A 93 -12.31 7.37 9.37
C CYS A 93 -13.55 8.14 8.90
N HIS A 94 -13.89 8.02 7.62
CA HIS A 94 -15.10 8.59 7.02
C HIS A 94 -16.26 7.59 6.93
N GLY A 95 -16.09 6.37 7.44
CA GLY A 95 -17.08 5.31 7.37
C GLY A 95 -17.23 4.70 5.97
N ALA A 96 -16.23 4.89 5.11
CA ALA A 96 -16.25 4.37 3.75
C ALA A 96 -15.76 2.92 3.69
N ASP A 97 -16.46 2.09 2.93
CA ASP A 97 -16.01 0.76 2.55
C ASP A 97 -14.98 0.85 1.43
N PRO A 98 -13.83 0.16 1.52
CA PRO A 98 -12.84 0.17 0.45
C PRO A 98 -13.41 -0.50 -0.80
N LEU A 99 -13.21 0.13 -1.96
CA LEU A 99 -13.63 -0.39 -3.26
C LEU A 99 -12.44 -0.91 -4.06
N PHE A 100 -11.47 -0.05 -4.30
CA PHE A 100 -10.31 -0.41 -5.08
C PHE A 100 -9.05 0.34 -4.63
N PHE A 101 -7.94 -0.25 -5.02
CA PHE A 101 -6.58 0.21 -4.71
C PHE A 101 -5.75 0.34 -5.99
N LEU A 102 -4.89 1.34 -6.02
CA LEU A 102 -3.85 1.54 -7.03
C LEU A 102 -2.51 1.70 -6.31
N ASP A 103 -1.45 1.15 -6.87
CA ASP A 103 -0.09 1.35 -6.35
C ASP A 103 0.78 2.17 -7.31
N TYR A 104 1.79 2.80 -6.76
CA TYR A 104 2.85 3.45 -7.51
C TYR A 104 4.20 2.97 -6.97
N TYR A 105 4.95 2.30 -7.81
CA TYR A 105 6.33 1.89 -7.52
C TYR A 105 7.31 2.72 -8.31
N ALA A 106 8.33 3.25 -7.63
CA ALA A 106 9.40 4.00 -8.26
C ALA A 106 10.77 3.51 -7.78
N SER A 107 11.70 3.30 -8.68
CA SER A 107 13.04 2.82 -8.37
C SER A 107 14.09 3.30 -9.36
N SER A 108 15.38 3.14 -9.04
CA SER A 108 16.44 3.33 -10.04
C SER A 108 16.41 2.27 -11.14
N LYS A 109 16.10 1.03 -10.74
CA LYS A 109 15.91 -0.14 -11.59
C LYS A 109 15.05 -1.14 -10.84
N VAL A 110 14.08 -1.75 -11.51
CA VAL A 110 13.19 -2.75 -10.90
C VAL A 110 13.97 -4.00 -10.56
N ASP A 111 14.02 -4.35 -9.26
CA ASP A 111 14.34 -5.70 -8.82
C ASP A 111 13.06 -6.52 -8.73
N LYS A 112 12.84 -7.40 -9.70
CA LYS A 112 11.64 -8.23 -9.82
C LYS A 112 11.32 -9.00 -8.54
N THR A 113 12.33 -9.51 -7.85
CA THR A 113 12.15 -10.34 -6.65
C THR A 113 11.59 -9.51 -5.50
N SER A 114 12.19 -8.36 -5.20
CA SER A 114 11.74 -7.45 -4.15
C SER A 114 10.37 -6.85 -4.46
N PHE A 115 10.17 -6.42 -5.71
CA PHE A 115 8.90 -5.89 -6.18
C PHE A 115 7.75 -6.89 -5.99
N LEU A 116 7.91 -8.14 -6.46
CA LEU A 116 6.86 -9.15 -6.34
C LEU A 116 6.55 -9.56 -4.89
N LYS A 117 7.53 -9.49 -3.98
CA LYS A 117 7.25 -9.70 -2.54
C LYS A 117 6.27 -8.66 -2.02
N ILE A 118 6.48 -7.38 -2.34
CA ILE A 118 5.63 -6.28 -1.87
C ILE A 118 4.26 -6.34 -2.56
N ILE A 119 4.19 -6.54 -3.88
CA ILE A 119 2.91 -6.68 -4.59
C ILE A 119 2.08 -7.84 -4.07
N LYS A 120 2.70 -8.97 -3.73
CA LYS A 120 1.98 -10.10 -3.10
C LYS A 120 1.39 -9.70 -1.76
N SER A 121 2.11 -8.97 -0.91
CA SER A 121 1.57 -8.51 0.37
C SER A 121 0.50 -7.42 0.21
N ILE A 122 0.61 -6.53 -0.78
CA ILE A 122 -0.47 -5.61 -1.17
C ILE A 122 -1.73 -6.40 -1.58
N THR A 123 -1.55 -7.39 -2.45
CA THR A 123 -2.64 -8.25 -2.92
C THR A 123 -3.35 -8.95 -1.76
N GLU A 124 -2.59 -9.51 -0.83
CA GLU A 124 -3.15 -10.20 0.34
C GLU A 124 -3.90 -9.23 1.26
N ALA A 125 -3.33 -8.06 1.53
CA ALA A 125 -3.99 -7.02 2.31
C ALA A 125 -5.29 -6.53 1.63
N CYS A 126 -5.28 -6.36 0.31
CA CYS A 126 -6.46 -5.99 -0.46
C CYS A 126 -7.56 -7.07 -0.35
N LYS A 127 -7.21 -8.36 -0.47
CA LYS A 127 -8.16 -9.47 -0.30
C LYS A 127 -8.80 -9.48 1.08
N GLN A 128 -8.00 -9.35 2.14
CA GLN A 128 -8.48 -9.35 3.51
C GLN A 128 -9.46 -8.23 3.80
N ASN A 129 -9.38 -7.13 3.04
CA ASN A 129 -10.23 -5.97 3.20
C ASN A 129 -11.28 -5.82 2.09
N ASN A 130 -11.52 -6.86 1.29
CA ASN A 130 -12.47 -6.83 0.18
C ASN A 130 -12.28 -5.60 -0.73
N CYS A 131 -11.03 -5.30 -1.07
CA CYS A 131 -10.58 -4.16 -1.87
C CYS A 131 -9.89 -4.70 -3.14
N SER A 132 -10.25 -4.21 -4.32
CA SER A 132 -9.64 -4.71 -5.57
C SER A 132 -8.40 -3.92 -5.95
N LEU A 133 -7.29 -4.60 -6.15
CA LEU A 133 -6.12 -3.99 -6.81
C LEU A 133 -6.41 -3.94 -8.31
N ILE A 134 -6.77 -2.77 -8.84
CA ILE A 134 -7.25 -2.64 -10.24
C ILE A 134 -6.24 -2.02 -11.20
N GLY A 135 -5.09 -1.58 -10.70
CA GLY A 135 -4.04 -0.99 -11.51
C GLY A 135 -2.92 -0.43 -10.66
N GLY A 136 -1.99 0.21 -11.32
CA GLY A 136 -0.84 0.85 -10.70
C GLY A 136 0.14 1.36 -11.74
N GLU A 137 1.29 1.86 -11.29
CA GLU A 137 2.36 2.35 -12.13
C GLU A 137 3.71 1.82 -11.63
N THR A 138 4.57 1.43 -12.54
CA THR A 138 5.94 1.00 -12.24
C THR A 138 6.92 1.85 -13.01
N ALA A 139 7.66 2.71 -12.31
CA ALA A 139 8.57 3.68 -12.90
C ALA A 139 10.04 3.33 -12.64
N GLU A 140 10.83 3.14 -13.70
CA GLU A 140 12.29 3.11 -13.63
C GLU A 140 12.83 4.52 -13.85
N MET A 141 13.50 5.08 -12.84
CA MET A 141 14.04 6.45 -12.84
C MET A 141 15.52 6.44 -12.46
N PRO A 142 16.40 5.95 -13.38
CA PRO A 142 17.83 5.95 -13.15
C PRO A 142 18.35 7.39 -12.97
N GLY A 143 19.16 7.60 -11.94
CA GLY A 143 19.68 8.93 -11.58
C GLY A 143 18.84 9.70 -10.55
N LEU A 144 17.55 9.42 -10.41
CA LEU A 144 16.73 9.97 -9.34
C LEU A 144 16.84 9.14 -8.05
N TYR A 145 16.73 7.82 -8.17
CA TYR A 145 16.95 6.88 -7.08
C TYR A 145 18.37 6.33 -7.10
N LYS A 146 18.95 6.09 -5.93
CA LYS A 146 20.20 5.34 -5.81
C LYS A 146 19.96 3.87 -6.17
N LYS A 147 21.05 3.17 -6.50
CA LYS A 147 20.97 1.74 -6.76
C LYS A 147 20.34 1.01 -5.57
N ASN A 148 19.36 0.17 -5.84
CA ASN A 148 18.56 -0.60 -4.88
C ASN A 148 17.57 0.21 -4.01
N ASP A 149 17.54 1.54 -4.13
CA ASP A 149 16.50 2.33 -3.48
C ASP A 149 15.23 2.30 -4.33
N PHE A 150 14.11 2.24 -3.66
CA PHE A 150 12.79 2.29 -4.27
C PHE A 150 11.78 2.93 -3.31
N ASP A 151 10.64 3.32 -3.84
CA ASP A 151 9.52 3.82 -3.06
C ASP A 151 8.21 3.18 -3.54
N PHE A 152 7.26 3.06 -2.62
CA PHE A 152 5.90 2.63 -2.89
C PHE A 152 4.91 3.61 -2.29
N ALA A 153 3.97 4.05 -3.10
CA ALA A 153 2.79 4.79 -2.68
C ALA A 153 1.52 4.03 -3.07
N GLY A 154 0.45 4.26 -2.34
CA GLY A 154 -0.84 3.66 -2.55
C GLY A 154 -1.94 4.71 -2.65
N PHE A 155 -2.99 4.37 -3.39
CA PHE A 155 -4.20 5.17 -3.54
C PHE A 155 -5.39 4.25 -3.33
N CYS A 156 -6.20 4.54 -2.33
CA CYS A 156 -7.43 3.82 -2.06
C CYS A 156 -8.62 4.70 -2.38
N VAL A 157 -9.63 4.11 -2.99
CA VAL A 157 -10.94 4.73 -3.15
C VAL A 157 -11.97 3.82 -2.51
N GLY A 158 -12.81 4.42 -1.66
CA GLY A 158 -13.94 3.79 -1.02
C GLY A 158 -15.22 4.56 -1.26
N ALA A 159 -16.33 4.02 -0.79
CA ALA A 159 -17.63 4.69 -0.85
C ALA A 159 -18.36 4.58 0.50
N VAL A 160 -19.16 5.60 0.78
CA VAL A 160 -20.05 5.64 1.92
C VAL A 160 -21.37 6.28 1.51
N GLU A 161 -22.49 5.76 1.99
CA GLU A 161 -23.78 6.47 1.82
C GLU A 161 -23.70 7.84 2.47
N ARG A 162 -24.23 8.87 1.79
CA ARG A 162 -24.15 10.27 2.26
C ARG A 162 -24.61 10.44 3.71
N ASP A 163 -25.71 9.78 4.08
CA ASP A 163 -26.25 9.85 5.42
C ASP A 163 -25.40 9.12 6.48
N ASN A 164 -24.45 8.27 6.05
CA ASN A 164 -23.55 7.52 6.93
C ASN A 164 -22.15 8.11 7.04
N LEU A 165 -21.88 9.21 6.33
CA LEU A 165 -20.57 9.87 6.40
C LEU A 165 -20.18 10.21 7.84
N LEU A 166 -18.94 9.84 8.20
CA LEU A 166 -18.32 10.15 9.49
C LEU A 166 -17.29 11.29 9.33
N PRO A 167 -16.94 11.98 10.44
CA PRO A 167 -17.58 11.93 11.77
C PRO A 167 -18.89 12.72 11.82
N LYS A 168 -19.86 12.23 12.58
CA LYS A 168 -21.12 12.91 12.83
C LYS A 168 -21.00 13.85 14.06
N HIS A 169 -20.27 14.95 13.89
CA HIS A 169 -19.99 15.90 15.00
C HIS A 169 -21.23 16.36 15.76
N SER A 170 -22.37 16.55 15.07
CA SER A 170 -23.63 16.98 15.66
C SER A 170 -24.24 15.94 16.62
N LEU A 171 -23.82 14.67 16.53
CA LEU A 171 -24.30 13.60 17.40
C LEU A 171 -23.41 13.39 18.64
N MET A 172 -22.19 13.94 18.63
CA MET A 172 -21.25 13.78 19.74
C MET A 172 -21.73 14.54 20.97
N LYS A 173 -21.68 13.88 22.12
CA LYS A 173 -22.18 14.44 23.39
C LYS A 173 -21.12 14.31 24.49
N LYS A 174 -21.22 15.19 25.50
CA LYS A 174 -20.55 14.96 26.77
C LYS A 174 -21.08 13.64 27.33
N ASP A 175 -20.22 12.80 27.83
CA ASP A 175 -20.49 11.47 28.41
C ASP A 175 -20.58 10.33 27.37
N ASP A 176 -20.29 10.56 26.09
CA ASP A 176 -20.05 9.50 25.13
C ASP A 176 -18.85 8.64 25.56
N LEU A 177 -18.97 7.33 25.37
CA LEU A 177 -17.91 6.39 25.72
C LEU A 177 -16.81 6.37 24.64
N LEU A 178 -15.57 6.47 25.10
CA LEU A 178 -14.40 6.31 24.24
C LEU A 178 -13.86 4.89 24.34
N PHE A 179 -13.72 4.23 23.19
CA PHE A 179 -13.12 2.91 23.09
C PHE A 179 -11.75 3.01 22.47
N GLY A 180 -10.76 2.37 23.09
CA GLY A 180 -9.41 2.22 22.55
C GLY A 180 -9.15 0.77 22.13
N ILE A 181 -8.47 0.59 21.01
CA ILE A 181 -7.95 -0.69 20.57
C ILE A 181 -6.45 -0.71 20.85
N ASN A 182 -5.96 -1.74 21.52
CA ASN A 182 -4.54 -1.89 21.80
C ASN A 182 -3.76 -1.99 20.49
N SER A 183 -2.66 -1.25 20.40
CA SER A 183 -1.72 -1.41 19.28
C SER A 183 -0.99 -2.76 19.39
N SER A 184 -0.75 -3.41 18.27
CA SER A 184 0.11 -4.59 18.18
C SER A 184 1.61 -4.25 18.16
N GLY A 185 1.95 -2.97 18.12
CA GLY A 185 3.33 -2.46 18.10
C GLY A 185 3.48 -1.24 17.20
N PHE A 186 4.68 -1.06 16.65
CA PHE A 186 4.93 -0.02 15.64
C PHE A 186 4.41 -0.48 14.29
N HIS A 187 3.46 0.24 13.70
CA HIS A 187 2.92 -0.11 12.39
C HIS A 187 3.72 0.55 11.25
N SER A 188 3.20 1.62 10.66
CA SER A 188 3.80 2.22 9.46
C SER A 188 4.46 3.57 9.73
N ASN A 189 3.93 4.35 10.68
CA ASN A 189 4.37 5.72 10.95
C ASN A 189 5.50 5.81 11.98
N GLY A 190 6.20 6.93 11.98
CA GLY A 190 7.24 7.26 12.99
C GLY A 190 8.61 6.64 12.73
N TYR A 191 8.83 5.99 11.60
CA TYR A 191 10.07 5.23 11.34
C TYR A 191 11.33 6.09 11.16
N SER A 192 11.21 7.37 10.84
CA SER A 192 12.37 8.27 10.86
C SER A 192 12.97 8.38 12.27
N LEU A 193 12.11 8.50 13.31
CA LEU A 193 12.53 8.52 14.70
C LEU A 193 13.02 7.13 15.16
N ILE A 194 12.27 6.07 14.83
CA ILE A 194 12.63 4.69 15.19
C ILE A 194 14.01 4.35 14.64
N ARG A 195 14.29 4.62 13.37
CA ARG A 195 15.59 4.39 12.75
C ARG A 195 16.71 5.20 13.41
N LYS A 196 16.42 6.43 13.80
CA LYS A 196 17.38 7.24 14.57
C LYS A 196 17.71 6.59 15.91
N ILE A 197 16.70 6.14 16.66
CA ILE A 197 16.88 5.47 17.95
C ILE A 197 17.69 4.17 17.77
N VAL A 198 17.31 3.34 16.79
CA VAL A 198 18.04 2.09 16.46
C VAL A 198 19.52 2.36 16.21
N LYS A 199 19.82 3.41 15.42
CA LYS A 199 21.20 3.79 15.12
C LYS A 199 21.94 4.34 16.35
N ASP A 200 21.34 5.28 17.11
CA ASP A 200 21.96 5.94 18.24
C ASP A 200 22.23 4.94 19.39
N GLN A 201 21.38 3.94 19.54
CA GLN A 201 21.51 2.90 20.58
C GLN A 201 22.24 1.63 20.10
N ASN A 202 22.75 1.61 18.86
CA ASN A 202 23.41 0.46 18.24
C ASN A 202 22.58 -0.84 18.33
N ILE A 203 21.25 -0.74 18.20
CA ILE A 203 20.33 -1.89 18.25
C ILE A 203 20.56 -2.76 17.01
N GLN A 204 20.84 -4.03 17.22
CA GLN A 204 21.02 -4.98 16.12
C GLN A 204 19.67 -5.55 15.69
N LEU A 205 19.21 -5.16 14.50
CA LEU A 205 17.88 -5.53 13.95
C LEU A 205 17.68 -7.05 13.78
N ASN A 206 18.76 -7.81 13.61
CA ASN A 206 18.70 -9.26 13.37
C ASN A 206 18.82 -10.10 14.65
N LYS A 207 19.08 -9.49 15.80
CA LYS A 207 19.00 -10.18 17.10
C LYS A 207 17.58 -10.07 17.60
N GLU A 208 17.08 -11.15 18.22
CA GLU A 208 15.78 -11.11 18.88
C GLU A 208 15.73 -9.90 19.80
N PRO A 209 14.83 -8.96 19.54
CA PRO A 209 14.74 -7.78 20.38
C PRO A 209 14.24 -8.20 21.78
N ALA A 210 14.66 -7.48 22.80
CA ALA A 210 14.10 -7.57 24.16
C ALA A 210 12.57 -7.34 24.16
N PHE A 211 12.03 -6.79 23.10
CA PHE A 211 10.60 -6.72 22.78
C PHE A 211 10.27 -7.93 21.92
N LYS A 212 9.38 -8.80 22.36
CA LYS A 212 8.93 -10.02 21.66
C LYS A 212 8.34 -9.78 20.24
N LEU A 213 8.36 -8.55 19.75
CA LEU A 213 7.90 -8.12 18.44
C LEU A 213 9.08 -7.52 17.69
N SER A 214 9.52 -8.20 16.66
CA SER A 214 10.45 -7.63 15.69
C SER A 214 9.80 -6.39 15.05
N LEU A 215 10.54 -5.27 14.96
CA LEU A 215 10.13 -4.05 14.25
C LEU A 215 9.70 -4.30 12.79
N ILE A 216 9.86 -5.52 12.31
CA ILE A 216 9.66 -5.96 10.94
C ILE A 216 8.46 -6.92 10.81
N HIS A 217 7.88 -7.37 11.91
CA HIS A 217 6.74 -8.29 11.93
C HIS A 217 5.43 -7.60 12.33
N ILE A 218 5.43 -6.31 12.28
CA ILE A 218 4.25 -5.53 12.65
C ILE A 218 3.56 -5.04 11.41
#